data_b2ab5449a5283ddee7fbb391370bfe9d
#
_entry.id   b2ab5449a5283ddee7fbb391370bfe9d
#
_cell.length_a   1.000
_cell.length_b   1.000
_cell.length_c   1.000
_cell.angle_alpha   90.00
_cell.angle_beta   90.00
_cell.angle_gamma   90.00
#
_symmetry.space_group_name_H-M   'P 1'
#
loop_
_entity.id
_entity.type
_entity.pdbx_description
1 polymer ?
#
loop_
_entity_poly.entity_id
_entity_poly.type
_entity_poly.pdbx_seq_one_letter_code
_entity_poly.pdbx_strand_id
1 'polypeptide(L)'
;MKLDIETKKIEASIDQTGIGWLIFNNPDRHNALSLEMWKGIGDAFEQFNDANDVRAVIMRGAGGRAFVSGADISEFDKERANALQRETYGEVAGRATHWLNKFEKPLIALVEGYCIGGGLATALSADIRFASPDSKFGIPAAKLGLGYEYEGLAKLARVVGPSRARDIMFSARFMEAEEALAMGLINFIVSRDKIQDSCVEYASLVAANAPLTVKAAKAALNAWERGGEEKEVVLIKELVDACFNSEDYKEGRRAFGAKEKPVFKNR
;
A
#
# COMPACT_ATOMS: atom_id res chain seq x y z
N MET A 1 4.82 -18.51 -6.18
CA MET A 1 5.68 -18.92 -5.03
C MET A 1 5.06 -18.38 -3.76
N LYS A 2 4.91 -19.17 -2.70
CA LYS A 2 4.47 -18.68 -1.39
C LYS A 2 5.70 -18.13 -0.64
N LEU A 3 5.56 -16.97 0.02
CA LEU A 3 6.62 -16.43 0.87
C LEU A 3 6.54 -17.05 2.28
N ASP A 4 7.67 -17.09 2.96
CA ASP A 4 7.75 -17.61 4.33
C ASP A 4 7.43 -16.48 5.32
N ILE A 5 6.21 -16.53 5.87
CA ILE A 5 5.71 -15.58 6.87
C ILE A 5 5.32 -16.38 8.11
N GLU A 6 5.87 -15.99 9.25
CA GLU A 6 5.70 -16.73 10.52
C GLU A 6 4.23 -16.86 10.95
N THR A 7 3.41 -15.82 10.72
CA THR A 7 1.98 -15.85 11.07
C THR A 7 1.10 -16.36 9.94
N LYS A 8 0.02 -17.07 10.29
CA LYS A 8 -1.04 -17.45 9.33
C LYS A 8 -2.04 -16.33 9.04
N LYS A 9 -2.00 -15.24 9.83
CA LYS A 9 -2.91 -14.08 9.65
C LYS A 9 -2.44 -13.11 8.56
N ILE A 10 -1.25 -13.32 8.02
CA ILE A 10 -0.75 -12.68 6.80
C ILE A 10 -0.36 -13.78 5.83
N GLU A 11 -0.91 -13.72 4.63
CA GLU A 11 -0.48 -14.58 3.54
C GLU A 11 0.22 -13.74 2.49
N ALA A 12 1.39 -14.19 2.05
CA ALA A 12 2.15 -13.51 1.02
C ALA A 12 2.62 -14.50 -0.05
N SER A 13 2.48 -14.12 -1.32
CA SER A 13 2.88 -14.95 -2.44
C SER A 13 3.23 -14.11 -3.68
N ILE A 14 3.96 -14.70 -4.61
CA ILE A 14 4.27 -14.14 -5.92
C ILE A 14 3.72 -15.12 -6.96
N ASP A 15 2.92 -14.63 -7.89
CA ASP A 15 2.38 -15.42 -8.97
C ASP A 15 3.34 -15.52 -10.17
N GLN A 16 2.94 -16.25 -11.20
CA GLN A 16 3.79 -16.50 -12.39
C GLN A 16 4.00 -15.26 -13.26
N THR A 17 3.20 -14.21 -13.04
CA THR A 17 3.28 -12.95 -13.80
C THR A 17 4.14 -11.90 -13.09
N GLY A 18 4.68 -12.21 -11.91
CA GLY A 18 5.45 -11.28 -11.08
C GLY A 18 4.57 -10.34 -10.25
N ILE A 19 3.28 -10.65 -10.08
CA ILE A 19 2.42 -9.93 -9.16
C ILE A 19 2.54 -10.57 -7.77
N GLY A 20 2.97 -9.77 -6.80
CA GLY A 20 2.96 -10.11 -5.38
C GLY A 20 1.55 -9.92 -4.80
N TRP A 21 1.17 -10.81 -3.90
CA TRP A 21 -0.10 -10.77 -3.17
C TRP A 21 0.17 -10.72 -1.69
N LEU A 22 -0.37 -9.73 -0.99
CA LEU A 22 -0.43 -9.68 0.47
C LEU A 22 -1.88 -9.73 0.89
N ILE A 23 -2.25 -10.75 1.67
CA ILE A 23 -3.61 -10.96 2.15
C ILE A 23 -3.64 -10.83 3.67
N PHE A 24 -4.44 -9.88 4.17
CA PHE A 24 -4.79 -9.80 5.58
C PHE A 24 -5.79 -10.90 5.88
N ASN A 25 -5.37 -11.93 6.60
CA ASN A 25 -6.14 -13.17 6.78
C ASN A 25 -6.57 -13.38 8.24
N ASN A 26 -7.43 -12.49 8.73
CA ASN A 26 -8.08 -12.57 10.03
C ASN A 26 -9.58 -12.22 9.89
N PRO A 27 -10.35 -12.92 9.00
CA PRO A 27 -11.70 -12.50 8.61
C PRO A 27 -12.70 -12.51 9.76
N ASP A 28 -12.56 -13.38 10.77
CA ASP A 28 -13.41 -13.43 11.96
C ASP A 28 -13.33 -12.16 12.81
N ARG A 29 -12.25 -11.40 12.68
CA ARG A 29 -12.01 -10.10 13.31
C ARG A 29 -12.01 -8.96 12.29
N HIS A 30 -12.66 -9.13 11.12
CA HIS A 30 -12.67 -8.14 10.05
C HIS A 30 -11.25 -7.68 9.68
N ASN A 31 -10.29 -8.58 9.70
CA ASN A 31 -8.88 -8.34 9.43
C ASN A 31 -8.23 -7.26 10.32
N ALA A 32 -8.72 -7.09 11.56
CA ALA A 32 -8.10 -6.18 12.52
C ALA A 32 -6.64 -6.57 12.76
N LEU A 33 -5.76 -5.56 12.75
CA LEU A 33 -4.31 -5.75 12.81
C LEU A 33 -3.85 -6.06 14.23
N SER A 34 -3.37 -7.27 14.43
CA SER A 34 -2.66 -7.71 15.62
C SER A 34 -1.16 -7.42 15.51
N LEU A 35 -0.42 -7.55 16.62
CA LEU A 35 1.03 -7.37 16.64
C LEU A 35 1.73 -8.35 15.68
N GLU A 36 1.29 -9.62 15.66
CA GLU A 36 1.82 -10.63 14.74
C GLU A 36 1.55 -10.30 13.28
N MET A 37 0.40 -9.68 12.96
CA MET A 37 0.11 -9.22 11.60
C MET A 37 1.04 -8.08 11.19
N TRP A 38 1.33 -7.13 12.09
CA TRP A 38 2.30 -6.08 11.81
C TRP A 38 3.69 -6.66 11.51
N LYS A 39 4.13 -7.65 12.29
CA LYS A 39 5.39 -8.36 12.02
C LYS A 39 5.36 -9.01 10.63
N GLY A 40 4.30 -9.77 10.33
CA GLY A 40 4.16 -10.44 9.04
C GLY A 40 4.09 -9.49 7.84
N ILE A 41 3.50 -8.29 7.99
CA ILE A 41 3.52 -7.25 6.96
C ILE A 41 4.97 -6.81 6.69
N GLY A 42 5.74 -6.52 7.75
CA GLY A 42 7.14 -6.13 7.62
C GLY A 42 7.97 -7.19 6.90
N ASP A 43 7.82 -8.46 7.30
CA ASP A 43 8.53 -9.60 6.70
C ASP A 43 8.15 -9.82 5.23
N ALA A 44 6.87 -9.64 4.89
CA ALA A 44 6.40 -9.77 3.51
C ALA A 44 6.95 -8.67 2.59
N PHE A 45 6.90 -7.41 3.04
CA PHE A 45 7.37 -6.30 2.21
C PHE A 45 8.89 -6.29 2.03
N GLU A 46 9.65 -6.75 3.03
CA GLU A 46 11.09 -6.98 2.89
C GLU A 46 11.37 -8.01 1.78
N GLN A 47 10.70 -9.17 1.84
CA GLN A 47 10.85 -10.22 0.83
C GLN A 47 10.37 -9.77 -0.56
N PHE A 48 9.24 -9.04 -0.67
CA PHE A 48 8.79 -8.49 -1.95
C PHE A 48 9.77 -7.47 -2.53
N ASN A 49 10.40 -6.67 -1.68
CA ASN A 49 11.37 -5.68 -2.12
C ASN A 49 12.61 -6.35 -2.72
N ASP A 50 13.08 -7.41 -2.10
CA ASP A 50 14.29 -8.14 -2.51
C ASP A 50 14.05 -9.06 -3.71
N ALA A 51 12.82 -9.48 -3.97
CA ALA A 51 12.49 -10.36 -5.09
C ALA A 51 12.51 -9.62 -6.42
N ASN A 52 13.53 -9.86 -7.26
CA ASN A 52 13.74 -9.19 -8.56
C ASN A 52 12.62 -9.42 -9.58
N ASP A 53 11.87 -10.50 -9.46
CA ASP A 53 10.75 -10.88 -10.33
C ASP A 53 9.43 -10.20 -9.95
N VAL A 54 9.32 -9.61 -8.76
CA VAL A 54 8.13 -8.85 -8.37
C VAL A 54 8.06 -7.54 -9.13
N ARG A 55 6.95 -7.32 -9.84
CA ARG A 55 6.68 -6.15 -10.67
C ARG A 55 5.66 -5.18 -10.05
N ALA A 56 4.72 -5.70 -9.31
CA ALA A 56 3.71 -4.96 -8.54
C ALA A 56 3.23 -5.81 -7.37
N VAL A 57 2.66 -5.21 -6.35
CA VAL A 57 2.04 -5.92 -5.22
C VAL A 57 0.60 -5.47 -5.05
N ILE A 58 -0.30 -6.43 -4.84
CA ILE A 58 -1.70 -6.18 -4.49
C ILE A 58 -1.92 -6.57 -3.03
N MET A 59 -2.43 -5.64 -2.22
CA MET A 59 -2.89 -5.90 -0.85
C MET A 59 -4.41 -6.06 -0.85
N ARG A 60 -4.93 -7.07 -0.13
CA ARG A 60 -6.38 -7.27 0.05
C ARG A 60 -6.71 -7.91 1.40
N GLY A 61 -7.96 -7.77 1.85
CA GLY A 61 -8.49 -8.51 2.98
C GLY A 61 -9.08 -9.86 2.57
N ALA A 62 -8.95 -10.88 3.41
CA ALA A 62 -9.67 -12.13 3.26
C ALA A 62 -11.14 -11.98 3.69
N GLY A 63 -12.02 -12.85 3.16
CA GLY A 63 -13.43 -12.95 3.55
C GLY A 63 -14.35 -11.86 3.00
N GLY A 64 -13.86 -10.88 2.23
CA GLY A 64 -14.66 -9.86 1.53
C GLY A 64 -15.47 -8.89 2.41
N ARG A 65 -15.34 -8.96 3.76
CA ARG A 65 -16.08 -8.10 4.69
C ARG A 65 -15.32 -6.83 5.09
N ALA A 66 -13.99 -6.91 5.06
CA ALA A 66 -13.10 -5.81 5.37
C ALA A 66 -11.78 -5.99 4.64
N PHE A 67 -11.22 -4.89 4.16
CA PHE A 67 -9.79 -4.80 3.88
C PHE A 67 -9.03 -4.95 5.20
N VAL A 68 -9.19 -3.98 6.10
CA VAL A 68 -8.70 -4.00 7.49
C VAL A 68 -9.58 -3.04 8.30
N SER A 69 -10.14 -3.51 9.40
CA SER A 69 -11.06 -2.73 10.24
C SER A 69 -10.39 -1.88 11.34
N GLY A 70 -9.06 -1.83 11.35
CA GLY A 70 -8.26 -1.08 12.32
C GLY A 70 -7.30 -1.96 13.11
N ALA A 71 -6.80 -1.46 14.23
CA ALA A 71 -6.01 -2.26 15.16
C ALA A 71 -6.91 -3.22 15.95
N ASP A 72 -6.40 -4.38 16.32
CA ASP A 72 -7.13 -5.32 17.20
C ASP A 72 -7.14 -4.77 18.63
N ILE A 73 -8.28 -4.16 19.00
CA ILE A 73 -8.47 -3.55 20.33
C ILE A 73 -8.39 -4.59 21.46
N SER A 74 -8.68 -5.87 21.17
CA SER A 74 -8.59 -6.93 22.19
C SER A 74 -7.17 -7.21 22.67
N GLU A 75 -6.16 -6.74 21.93
CA GLU A 75 -4.75 -6.82 22.31
C GLU A 75 -4.27 -5.60 23.12
N PHE A 76 -5.05 -4.50 23.19
CA PHE A 76 -4.58 -3.26 23.83
C PHE A 76 -4.21 -3.44 25.29
N ASP A 77 -5.01 -4.21 26.03
CA ASP A 77 -4.73 -4.49 27.47
C ASP A 77 -3.49 -5.37 27.67
N LYS A 78 -3.10 -6.14 26.66
CA LYS A 78 -1.94 -7.04 26.73
C LYS A 78 -0.69 -6.42 26.15
N GLU A 79 -0.82 -5.73 25.01
CA GLU A 79 0.29 -5.26 24.20
C GLU A 79 0.55 -3.74 24.32
N ARG A 80 -0.34 -3.00 25.00
CA ARG A 80 -0.27 -1.53 25.17
C ARG A 80 -0.68 -1.05 26.56
N ALA A 81 -0.73 -1.92 27.56
CA ALA A 81 -1.16 -1.57 28.91
C ALA A 81 -0.19 -0.64 29.66
N ASN A 82 1.06 -0.58 29.25
CA ASN A 82 2.09 0.28 29.85
C ASN A 82 3.05 0.86 28.79
N ALA A 83 3.93 1.76 29.25
CA ALA A 83 4.84 2.48 28.36
C ALA A 83 5.78 1.53 27.59
N LEU A 84 6.32 0.51 28.24
CA LEU A 84 7.25 -0.46 27.63
C LEU A 84 6.55 -1.28 26.53
N GLN A 85 5.36 -1.80 26.82
CA GLN A 85 4.57 -2.55 25.83
C GLN A 85 4.17 -1.68 24.64
N ARG A 86 3.79 -0.40 24.90
CA ARG A 86 3.53 0.56 23.84
C ARG A 86 4.75 0.81 22.96
N GLU A 87 5.93 0.89 23.54
CA GLU A 87 7.20 1.06 22.83
C GLU A 87 7.49 -0.14 21.93
N THR A 88 7.42 -1.36 22.47
CA THR A 88 7.61 -2.61 21.71
C THR A 88 6.59 -2.73 20.56
N TYR A 89 5.32 -2.44 20.83
CA TYR A 89 4.30 -2.42 19.78
C TYR A 89 4.63 -1.37 18.70
N GLY A 90 5.07 -0.18 19.12
CA GLY A 90 5.50 0.90 18.25
C GLY A 90 6.68 0.52 17.35
N GLU A 91 7.66 -0.20 17.86
CA GLU A 91 8.81 -0.69 17.10
C GLU A 91 8.38 -1.68 16.01
N VAL A 92 7.56 -2.68 16.36
CA VAL A 92 7.07 -3.70 15.40
C VAL A 92 6.19 -3.07 14.32
N ALA A 93 5.21 -2.24 14.70
CA ALA A 93 4.36 -1.54 13.76
C ALA A 93 5.17 -0.51 12.93
N GLY A 94 6.17 0.12 13.56
CA GLY A 94 7.11 1.02 12.91
C GLY A 94 7.93 0.35 11.81
N ARG A 95 8.43 -0.88 12.04
CA ARG A 95 9.14 -1.65 11.01
C ARG A 95 8.23 -1.93 9.80
N ALA A 96 6.99 -2.36 10.02
CA ALA A 96 6.04 -2.59 8.94
C ALA A 96 5.72 -1.30 8.16
N THR A 97 5.47 -0.20 8.88
CA THR A 97 5.21 1.12 8.28
C THR A 97 6.43 1.61 7.50
N HIS A 98 7.65 1.38 8.02
CA HIS A 98 8.88 1.72 7.33
C HIS A 98 8.99 1.00 5.98
N TRP A 99 8.77 -0.33 5.95
CA TRP A 99 8.80 -1.10 4.71
C TRP A 99 7.71 -0.68 3.73
N LEU A 100 6.48 -0.46 4.21
CA LEU A 100 5.39 0.08 3.38
C LEU A 100 5.74 1.43 2.73
N ASN A 101 6.39 2.32 3.48
CA ASN A 101 6.79 3.65 3.00
C ASN A 101 8.01 3.62 2.07
N LYS A 102 8.91 2.66 2.26
CA LYS A 102 10.12 2.47 1.44
C LYS A 102 9.91 1.56 0.24
N PHE A 103 8.76 0.92 0.12
CA PHE A 103 8.53 -0.04 -0.95
C PHE A 103 8.66 0.62 -2.32
N GLU A 104 9.63 0.16 -3.11
CA GLU A 104 10.05 0.79 -4.36
C GLU A 104 9.19 0.40 -5.56
N LYS A 105 8.45 -0.72 -5.45
CA LYS A 105 7.62 -1.24 -6.54
C LYS A 105 6.18 -0.74 -6.40
N PRO A 106 5.39 -0.73 -7.49
CA PRO A 106 3.98 -0.38 -7.45
C PRO A 106 3.20 -1.19 -6.42
N LEU A 107 2.41 -0.49 -5.61
CA LEU A 107 1.57 -1.05 -4.56
C LEU A 107 0.12 -0.68 -4.79
N ILE A 108 -0.74 -1.67 -4.86
CA ILE A 108 -2.17 -1.52 -5.13
C ILE A 108 -2.95 -2.02 -3.92
N ALA A 109 -3.93 -1.26 -3.44
CA ALA A 109 -4.89 -1.73 -2.44
C ALA A 109 -6.21 -2.09 -3.12
N LEU A 110 -6.65 -3.33 -2.92
CA LEU A 110 -7.98 -3.82 -3.28
C LEU A 110 -8.84 -3.82 -2.02
N VAL A 111 -9.74 -2.86 -1.94
CA VAL A 111 -10.56 -2.63 -0.75
C VAL A 111 -11.97 -3.17 -0.97
N GLU A 112 -12.37 -4.12 -0.16
CA GLU A 112 -13.75 -4.59 -0.04
C GLU A 112 -14.23 -4.39 1.40
N GLY A 113 -15.39 -3.75 1.57
CA GLY A 113 -15.98 -3.51 2.88
C GLY A 113 -15.21 -2.49 3.73
N TYR A 114 -14.94 -2.80 4.99
CA TYR A 114 -14.37 -1.84 5.93
C TYR A 114 -12.86 -1.61 5.71
N CYS A 115 -12.48 -0.33 5.61
CA CYS A 115 -11.10 0.15 5.57
C CYS A 115 -10.95 1.29 6.59
N ILE A 116 -10.70 0.94 7.85
CA ILE A 116 -10.90 1.83 8.99
C ILE A 116 -9.62 1.98 9.81
N GLY A 117 -9.36 3.19 10.33
CA GLY A 117 -8.25 3.47 11.25
C GLY A 117 -6.89 3.04 10.70
N GLY A 118 -6.22 2.09 11.35
CA GLY A 118 -4.96 1.51 10.87
C GLY A 118 -5.08 0.87 9.48
N GLY A 119 -6.27 0.36 9.13
CA GLY A 119 -6.55 -0.17 7.79
C GLY A 119 -6.50 0.92 6.72
N LEU A 120 -7.11 2.08 6.99
CA LEU A 120 -7.01 3.21 6.07
C LEU A 120 -5.58 3.74 5.99
N ALA A 121 -4.86 3.81 7.10
CA ALA A 121 -3.45 4.19 7.12
C ALA A 121 -2.58 3.23 6.26
N THR A 122 -2.86 1.92 6.32
CA THR A 122 -2.20 0.91 5.48
C THR A 122 -2.59 1.07 4.00
N ALA A 123 -3.87 1.29 3.69
CA ALA A 123 -4.33 1.52 2.32
C ALA A 123 -3.74 2.81 1.70
N LEU A 124 -3.50 3.84 2.51
CA LEU A 124 -2.82 5.07 2.09
C LEU A 124 -1.33 4.87 1.74
N SER A 125 -0.73 3.74 2.10
CA SER A 125 0.63 3.39 1.65
C SER A 125 0.65 2.81 0.23
N ALA A 126 -0.49 2.41 -0.31
CA ALA A 126 -0.60 2.01 -1.71
C ALA A 126 -0.56 3.23 -2.65
N ASP A 127 0.00 3.02 -3.83
CA ASP A 127 0.01 4.02 -4.90
C ASP A 127 -1.40 4.21 -5.48
N ILE A 128 -2.10 3.10 -5.68
CA ILE A 128 -3.45 3.05 -6.28
C ILE A 128 -4.39 2.25 -5.37
N ARG A 129 -5.64 2.72 -5.24
CA ARG A 129 -6.69 2.11 -4.42
C ARG A 129 -7.93 1.84 -5.24
N PHE A 130 -8.29 0.56 -5.38
CA PHE A 130 -9.58 0.10 -5.90
C PHE A 130 -10.52 -0.15 -4.73
N ALA A 131 -11.80 0.13 -4.88
CA ALA A 131 -12.80 -0.14 -3.86
C ALA A 131 -14.07 -0.76 -4.44
N SER A 132 -14.72 -1.63 -3.67
CA SER A 132 -16.09 -2.06 -3.98
C SER A 132 -17.09 -0.95 -3.61
N PRO A 133 -18.27 -0.87 -4.25
CA PRO A 133 -19.25 0.19 -4.01
C PRO A 133 -19.73 0.29 -2.55
N ASP A 134 -19.72 -0.82 -1.82
CA ASP A 134 -20.13 -0.91 -0.42
C ASP A 134 -18.98 -0.68 0.57
N SER A 135 -17.81 -0.30 0.09
CA SER A 135 -16.64 -0.03 0.94
C SER A 135 -16.86 1.22 1.80
N LYS A 136 -16.38 1.15 3.04
CA LYS A 136 -16.46 2.23 4.02
C LYS A 136 -15.09 2.61 4.53
N PHE A 137 -14.85 3.91 4.59
CA PHE A 137 -13.57 4.49 4.98
C PHE A 137 -13.73 5.41 6.17
N GLY A 138 -12.72 5.49 7.04
CA GLY A 138 -12.73 6.44 8.14
C GLY A 138 -11.63 6.22 9.16
N ILE A 139 -11.42 7.23 10.00
CA ILE A 139 -10.47 7.18 11.11
C ILE A 139 -11.20 7.64 12.39
N PRO A 140 -11.83 6.71 13.14
CA PRO A 140 -12.63 7.05 14.30
C PRO A 140 -11.79 7.33 15.57
N ALA A 141 -10.56 7.79 15.44
CA ALA A 141 -9.61 8.02 16.54
C ALA A 141 -10.16 9.00 17.58
N ALA A 142 -10.84 10.07 17.15
CA ALA A 142 -11.42 11.06 18.05
C ALA A 142 -12.53 10.47 18.98
N LYS A 143 -13.23 9.41 18.54
CA LYS A 143 -14.20 8.69 19.37
C LYS A 143 -13.56 7.85 20.47
N LEU A 144 -12.27 7.57 20.34
CA LEU A 144 -11.48 6.78 21.29
C LEU A 144 -10.52 7.64 22.13
N GLY A 145 -10.48 8.96 21.91
CA GLY A 145 -9.48 9.84 22.52
C GLY A 145 -8.03 9.53 22.10
N LEU A 146 -7.85 8.90 20.93
CA LEU A 146 -6.56 8.45 20.45
C LEU A 146 -5.91 9.50 19.55
N GLY A 147 -4.66 9.91 19.87
CA GLY A 147 -3.86 10.78 19.01
C GLY A 147 -3.28 10.04 17.81
N TYR A 148 -3.10 10.75 16.72
CA TYR A 148 -2.45 10.27 15.49
C TYR A 148 -1.12 11.01 15.28
N GLU A 149 -0.10 10.25 14.88
CA GLU A 149 1.21 10.79 14.61
C GLU A 149 1.23 11.65 13.33
N TYR A 150 2.15 12.61 13.30
CA TYR A 150 2.29 13.58 12.20
C TYR A 150 2.37 12.92 10.82
N GLU A 151 3.17 11.86 10.67
CA GLU A 151 3.40 11.22 9.37
C GLU A 151 2.13 10.62 8.76
N GLY A 152 1.29 9.97 9.59
CA GLY A 152 0.02 9.41 9.14
C GLY A 152 -0.97 10.50 8.70
N LEU A 153 -1.03 11.61 9.45
CA LEU A 153 -1.89 12.74 9.11
C LEU A 153 -1.38 13.50 7.88
N ALA A 154 -0.07 13.66 7.74
CA ALA A 154 0.54 14.28 6.57
C ALA A 154 0.23 13.47 5.30
N LYS A 155 0.33 12.13 5.36
CA LYS A 155 -0.02 11.25 4.24
C LYS A 155 -1.49 11.38 3.85
N LEU A 156 -2.41 11.36 4.81
CA LEU A 156 -3.83 11.59 4.56
C LEU A 156 -4.07 12.94 3.90
N ALA A 157 -3.46 14.01 4.45
CA ALA A 157 -3.63 15.37 3.94
C ALA A 157 -3.07 15.55 2.52
N ARG A 158 -2.00 14.84 2.15
CA ARG A 158 -1.47 14.85 0.78
C ARG A 158 -2.45 14.24 -0.22
N VAL A 159 -3.11 13.15 0.17
CA VAL A 159 -4.06 12.44 -0.71
C VAL A 159 -5.37 13.22 -0.88
N VAL A 160 -5.98 13.70 0.20
CA VAL A 160 -7.35 14.29 0.14
C VAL A 160 -7.37 15.80 0.30
N GLY A 161 -6.23 16.42 0.56
CA GLY A 161 -6.13 17.82 0.93
C GLY A 161 -6.39 18.08 2.43
N PRO A 162 -5.86 19.19 2.98
CA PRO A 162 -5.88 19.41 4.43
C PRO A 162 -7.29 19.63 5.01
N SER A 163 -8.23 20.17 4.23
CA SER A 163 -9.60 20.42 4.70
C SER A 163 -10.37 19.10 4.89
N ARG A 164 -10.29 18.20 3.90
CA ARG A 164 -10.94 16.90 3.96
C ARG A 164 -10.29 15.99 5.00
N ALA A 165 -8.95 16.07 5.14
CA ALA A 165 -8.25 15.37 6.22
C ALA A 165 -8.76 15.79 7.61
N ARG A 166 -9.02 17.09 7.83
CA ARG A 166 -9.63 17.58 9.07
C ARG A 166 -11.06 17.05 9.26
N ASP A 167 -11.89 17.04 8.22
CA ASP A 167 -13.25 16.46 8.31
C ASP A 167 -13.19 15.00 8.74
N ILE A 168 -12.35 14.18 8.09
CA ILE A 168 -12.16 12.77 8.43
C ILE A 168 -11.76 12.61 9.91
N MET A 169 -10.78 13.39 10.37
CA MET A 169 -10.24 13.27 11.72
C MET A 169 -11.18 13.84 12.79
N PHE A 170 -11.81 15.00 12.53
CA PHE A 170 -12.63 15.70 13.53
C PHE A 170 -14.01 15.07 13.67
N SER A 171 -14.66 14.73 12.56
CA SER A 171 -15.99 14.12 12.57
C SER A 171 -15.93 12.65 13.00
N ALA A 172 -14.81 11.97 12.74
CA ALA A 172 -14.64 10.54 12.99
C ALA A 172 -15.79 9.68 12.41
N ARG A 173 -16.43 10.18 11.33
CA ARG A 173 -17.50 9.49 10.60
C ARG A 173 -16.93 8.51 9.59
N PHE A 174 -17.78 7.62 9.12
CA PHE A 174 -17.45 6.78 7.98
C PHE A 174 -17.94 7.44 6.69
N MET A 175 -17.17 7.26 5.63
CA MET A 175 -17.44 7.74 4.29
C MET A 175 -17.74 6.53 3.39
N GLU A 176 -18.70 6.67 2.51
CA GLU A 176 -19.01 5.70 1.46
C GLU A 176 -18.00 5.81 0.30
N ALA A 177 -17.99 4.80 -0.57
CA ALA A 177 -17.02 4.71 -1.66
C ALA A 177 -17.10 5.91 -2.64
N GLU A 178 -18.31 6.39 -2.97
CA GLU A 178 -18.52 7.53 -3.86
C GLU A 178 -17.93 8.82 -3.28
N GLU A 179 -18.09 9.05 -1.99
CA GLU A 179 -17.49 10.21 -1.31
C GLU A 179 -15.97 10.08 -1.30
N ALA A 180 -15.45 8.87 -1.02
CA ALA A 180 -14.02 8.58 -1.04
C ALA A 180 -13.40 8.80 -2.44
N LEU A 181 -14.12 8.44 -3.51
CA LEU A 181 -13.70 8.71 -4.88
C LEU A 181 -13.71 10.21 -5.19
N ALA A 182 -14.78 10.91 -4.83
CA ALA A 182 -14.92 12.35 -5.09
C ALA A 182 -13.86 13.20 -4.40
N MET A 183 -13.29 12.73 -3.27
CA MET A 183 -12.20 13.42 -2.58
C MET A 183 -10.79 12.93 -2.99
N GLY A 184 -10.67 11.95 -3.88
CA GLY A 184 -9.39 11.38 -4.31
C GLY A 184 -8.79 10.39 -3.29
N LEU A 185 -9.55 9.96 -2.29
CA LEU A 185 -9.10 8.96 -1.32
C LEU A 185 -8.91 7.58 -1.98
N ILE A 186 -9.74 7.26 -2.98
CA ILE A 186 -9.62 6.08 -3.83
C ILE A 186 -9.57 6.50 -5.30
N ASN A 187 -9.09 5.60 -6.16
CA ASN A 187 -8.90 5.87 -7.59
C ASN A 187 -10.03 5.28 -8.44
N PHE A 188 -10.59 4.13 -8.04
CA PHE A 188 -11.59 3.42 -8.82
C PHE A 188 -12.64 2.78 -7.90
N ILE A 189 -13.92 2.81 -8.35
CA ILE A 189 -14.99 1.99 -7.80
C ILE A 189 -15.31 0.90 -8.82
N VAL A 190 -15.25 -0.35 -8.41
CA VAL A 190 -15.52 -1.52 -9.25
C VAL A 190 -16.40 -2.51 -8.48
N SER A 191 -17.40 -3.09 -9.15
CA SER A 191 -18.29 -4.08 -8.54
C SER A 191 -17.51 -5.28 -7.99
N ARG A 192 -18.03 -5.88 -6.90
CA ARG A 192 -17.34 -6.98 -6.18
C ARG A 192 -16.98 -8.16 -7.05
N ASP A 193 -17.82 -8.50 -8.01
CA ASP A 193 -17.61 -9.58 -8.97
C ASP A 193 -16.46 -9.32 -9.95
N LYS A 194 -16.06 -8.05 -10.14
CA LYS A 194 -15.04 -7.63 -11.11
C LYS A 194 -13.78 -7.00 -10.48
N ILE A 195 -13.83 -6.60 -9.23
CA ILE A 195 -12.77 -5.79 -8.63
C ILE A 195 -11.41 -6.51 -8.62
N GLN A 196 -11.41 -7.81 -8.36
CA GLN A 196 -10.16 -8.58 -8.37
C GLN A 196 -9.56 -8.63 -9.78
N ASP A 197 -10.37 -8.94 -10.78
CA ASP A 197 -9.92 -9.01 -12.18
C ASP A 197 -9.43 -7.65 -12.66
N SER A 198 -10.14 -6.57 -12.34
CA SER A 198 -9.73 -5.20 -12.68
C SER A 198 -8.41 -4.79 -12.01
N CYS A 199 -8.19 -5.19 -10.75
CA CYS A 199 -6.91 -4.97 -10.07
C CYS A 199 -5.77 -5.75 -10.74
N VAL A 200 -6.01 -7.01 -11.11
CA VAL A 200 -5.02 -7.85 -11.79
C VAL A 200 -4.71 -7.31 -13.17
N GLU A 201 -5.72 -6.87 -13.92
CA GLU A 201 -5.53 -6.23 -15.22
C GLU A 201 -4.66 -4.97 -15.11
N TYR A 202 -4.97 -4.11 -14.14
CA TYR A 202 -4.17 -2.92 -13.88
C TYR A 202 -2.74 -3.25 -13.45
N ALA A 203 -2.56 -4.20 -12.53
CA ALA A 203 -1.24 -4.65 -12.09
C ALA A 203 -0.43 -5.25 -13.24
N SER A 204 -1.08 -6.01 -14.14
CA SER A 204 -0.46 -6.59 -15.33
C SER A 204 -0.03 -5.50 -16.34
N LEU A 205 -0.85 -4.45 -16.50
CA LEU A 205 -0.49 -3.29 -17.31
C LEU A 205 0.76 -2.60 -16.76
N VAL A 206 0.83 -2.41 -15.45
CA VAL A 206 2.00 -1.81 -14.79
C VAL A 206 3.22 -2.72 -14.88
N ALA A 207 3.04 -4.03 -14.66
CA ALA A 207 4.10 -5.04 -14.71
C ALA A 207 4.73 -5.18 -16.11
N ALA A 208 4.00 -4.85 -17.17
CA ALA A 208 4.47 -4.87 -18.54
C ALA A 208 5.38 -3.67 -18.89
N ASN A 209 5.43 -2.63 -18.05
CA ASN A 209 6.27 -1.45 -18.26
C ASN A 209 7.70 -1.67 -17.73
N ALA A 210 8.63 -0.81 -18.17
CA ALA A 210 10.04 -0.85 -17.75
C ALA A 210 10.17 -0.57 -16.24
N PRO A 211 10.63 -1.54 -15.42
CA PRO A 211 10.58 -1.42 -13.97
C PRO A 211 11.44 -0.29 -13.41
N LEU A 212 12.61 -0.05 -14.00
CA LEU A 212 13.48 1.06 -13.59
C LEU A 212 12.78 2.42 -13.77
N THR A 213 12.03 2.59 -14.86
CA THR A 213 11.27 3.82 -15.12
C THR A 213 10.15 3.99 -14.10
N VAL A 214 9.41 2.92 -13.79
CA VAL A 214 8.35 2.94 -12.79
C VAL A 214 8.90 3.25 -11.39
N LYS A 215 10.04 2.64 -11.02
CA LYS A 215 10.75 2.92 -9.76
C LYS A 215 11.20 4.38 -9.68
N ALA A 216 11.83 4.91 -10.72
CA ALA A 216 12.27 6.30 -10.75
C ALA A 216 11.10 7.28 -10.63
N ALA A 217 9.98 7.02 -11.33
CA ALA A 217 8.77 7.83 -11.25
C ALA A 217 8.17 7.81 -9.83
N LYS A 218 8.04 6.63 -9.19
CA LYS A 218 7.56 6.50 -7.81
C LYS A 218 8.47 7.24 -6.83
N ALA A 219 9.78 7.09 -6.95
CA ALA A 219 10.75 7.80 -6.10
C ALA A 219 10.60 9.32 -6.22
N ALA A 220 10.46 9.83 -7.45
CA ALA A 220 10.31 11.26 -7.71
C ALA A 220 9.00 11.83 -7.14
N LEU A 221 7.88 11.11 -7.32
CA LEU A 221 6.58 11.51 -6.79
C LEU A 221 6.57 11.48 -5.25
N ASN A 222 7.15 10.43 -4.65
CA ASN A 222 7.27 10.34 -3.19
C ASN A 222 8.15 11.46 -2.60
N ALA A 223 9.24 11.83 -3.27
CA ALA A 223 10.08 12.94 -2.86
C ALA A 223 9.33 14.29 -2.96
N TRP A 224 8.61 14.51 -4.07
CA TRP A 224 7.77 15.69 -4.23
C TRP A 224 6.73 15.84 -3.11
N GLU A 225 6.06 14.74 -2.74
CA GLU A 225 5.11 14.72 -1.63
C GLU A 225 5.74 15.11 -0.28
N ARG A 226 7.03 14.82 -0.07
CA ARG A 226 7.76 15.16 1.15
C ARG A 226 8.43 16.54 1.15
N GLY A 227 8.35 17.26 0.04
CA GLY A 227 8.92 18.59 -0.11
C GLY A 227 10.25 18.63 -0.90
N GLY A 228 10.73 17.48 -1.41
CA GLY A 228 11.84 17.42 -2.37
C GLY A 228 13.19 17.85 -1.79
N GLU A 229 13.67 17.21 -0.72
CA GLU A 229 15.00 17.50 -0.17
C GLU A 229 16.10 17.26 -1.23
N GLU A 230 17.17 18.07 -1.18
CA GLU A 230 18.27 18.02 -2.18
C GLU A 230 18.87 16.63 -2.34
N LYS A 231 19.06 15.88 -1.24
CA LYS A 231 19.55 14.48 -1.28
C LYS A 231 18.62 13.54 -2.03
N GLU A 232 17.30 13.77 -1.98
CA GLU A 232 16.31 12.97 -2.71
C GLU A 232 16.36 13.30 -4.20
N VAL A 233 16.54 14.58 -4.55
CA VAL A 233 16.67 15.02 -5.95
C VAL A 233 17.94 14.44 -6.60
N VAL A 234 19.04 14.34 -5.85
CA VAL A 234 20.28 13.67 -6.32
C VAL A 234 20.01 12.20 -6.59
N LEU A 235 19.39 11.47 -5.66
CA LEU A 235 19.05 10.05 -5.85
C LEU A 235 18.12 9.84 -7.05
N ILE A 236 17.14 10.71 -7.26
CA ILE A 236 16.23 10.63 -8.42
C ILE A 236 17.02 10.77 -9.72
N LYS A 237 17.99 11.68 -9.78
CA LYS A 237 18.84 11.82 -10.96
C LYS A 237 19.62 10.53 -11.27
N GLU A 238 20.18 9.88 -10.25
CA GLU A 238 20.85 8.59 -10.42
C GLU A 238 19.89 7.51 -10.95
N LEU A 239 18.66 7.45 -10.45
CA LEU A 239 17.65 6.52 -10.94
C LEU A 239 17.26 6.80 -12.40
N VAL A 240 17.16 8.07 -12.79
CA VAL A 240 16.90 8.47 -14.19
C VAL A 240 18.06 8.09 -15.09
N ASP A 241 19.29 8.36 -14.68
CA ASP A 241 20.48 7.98 -15.43
C ASP A 241 20.58 6.44 -15.61
N ALA A 242 20.22 5.68 -14.56
CA ALA A 242 20.13 4.22 -14.63
C ALA A 242 19.09 3.76 -15.68
N CYS A 243 17.94 4.44 -15.81
CA CYS A 243 16.99 4.13 -16.88
C CYS A 243 17.59 4.27 -18.27
N PHE A 244 18.28 5.39 -18.55
CA PHE A 244 18.89 5.65 -19.87
C PHE A 244 20.04 4.70 -20.19
N ASN A 245 20.72 4.19 -19.17
CA ASN A 245 21.84 3.25 -19.33
C ASN A 245 21.41 1.78 -19.39
N SER A 246 20.10 1.49 -19.22
CA SER A 246 19.56 0.13 -19.12
C SER A 246 19.42 -0.58 -20.47
N GLU A 247 19.43 -1.92 -20.43
CA GLU A 247 19.00 -2.73 -21.57
C GLU A 247 17.52 -2.54 -21.88
N ASP A 248 16.69 -2.26 -20.87
CA ASP A 248 15.27 -1.99 -21.02
C ASP A 248 15.03 -0.73 -21.88
N TYR A 249 15.88 0.31 -21.75
CA TYR A 249 15.78 1.48 -22.62
C TYR A 249 16.10 1.17 -24.08
N LYS A 250 17.11 0.33 -24.33
CA LYS A 250 17.45 -0.14 -25.69
C LYS A 250 16.33 -0.96 -26.29
N GLU A 251 15.76 -1.88 -25.51
CA GLU A 251 14.62 -2.71 -25.91
C GLU A 251 13.38 -1.87 -26.21
N GLY A 252 13.05 -0.91 -25.35
CA GLY A 252 11.91 -0.01 -25.55
C GLY A 252 12.04 0.75 -26.89
N ARG A 253 13.19 1.28 -27.22
CA ARG A 253 13.45 1.96 -28.49
C ARG A 253 13.37 1.00 -29.68
N ARG A 254 13.94 -0.20 -29.56
CA ARG A 254 13.87 -1.24 -30.60
C ARG A 254 12.42 -1.61 -30.90
N ALA A 255 11.67 -1.97 -29.86
CA ALA A 255 10.29 -2.41 -29.97
C ALA A 255 9.39 -1.31 -30.54
N PHE A 256 9.57 -0.07 -30.07
CA PHE A 256 8.83 1.09 -30.62
C PHE A 256 9.07 1.28 -32.12
N GLY A 257 10.34 1.22 -32.57
CA GLY A 257 10.69 1.33 -33.99
C GLY A 257 10.13 0.19 -34.84
N ALA A 258 10.09 -1.03 -34.28
CA ALA A 258 9.55 -2.23 -34.94
C ALA A 258 8.02 -2.36 -34.83
N LYS A 259 7.33 -1.50 -34.05
CA LYS A 259 5.91 -1.61 -33.68
C LYS A 259 5.57 -2.94 -33.00
N GLU A 260 6.45 -3.41 -32.15
CA GLU A 260 6.34 -4.64 -31.35
C GLU A 260 6.08 -4.30 -29.87
N LYS A 261 5.62 -5.29 -29.09
CA LYS A 261 5.57 -5.16 -27.64
C LYS A 261 6.98 -5.38 -27.06
N PRO A 262 7.48 -4.45 -26.20
CA PRO A 262 8.77 -4.64 -25.55
C PRO A 262 8.72 -5.76 -24.52
N VAL A 263 9.89 -6.35 -24.23
CA VAL A 263 10.08 -7.32 -23.14
C VAL A 263 11.14 -6.78 -22.19
N PHE A 264 10.68 -6.16 -21.10
CA PHE A 264 11.55 -5.55 -20.11
C PHE A 264 12.06 -6.57 -19.08
N LYS A 265 13.35 -6.47 -18.73
CA LYS A 265 14.07 -7.44 -17.88
C LYS A 265 14.60 -6.84 -16.58
N ASN A 266 14.32 -5.57 -16.30
CA ASN A 266 14.79 -4.84 -15.12
C ASN A 266 16.32 -4.71 -15.05
N ARG A 267 16.96 -4.43 -16.15
CA ARG A 267 18.41 -4.30 -16.23
C ARG A 267 18.88 -3.41 -17.38
#